data_970ed617f67a3b1d9b3de848eb435474
#
_entry.id   970ed617f67a3b1d9b3de848eb435474
#
_cell.length_a   1.000
_cell.length_b   1.000
_cell.length_c   1.000
_cell.angle_alpha   90.00
_cell.angle_beta   90.00
_cell.angle_gamma   90.00
#
_symmetry.space_group_name_H-M   'P 1'
#
loop_
_entity.id
_entity.type
_entity.pdbx_description
1 polymer ?
#
loop_
_entity_poly.entity_id
_entity_poly.type
_entity_poly.pdbx_seq_one_letter_code
_entity_poly.pdbx_strand_id
1 'polypeptide(L)'
;PADRFATTILRAYAFQIMVDNTSDSPYSEALQGNANATPKWDTGETVYKGILGEIDAAEAALDGSGMDVPDLIFNKNIAQWKGFANALRLRMYLRFIDANIDAASYTEKVKTLVQNNEFFTGDVKLDCFLDETDKRNPWYNTNAVGLTGNHCAAYPLVSYLSSTGDPRIAYGISKTDADGKYVGQLPGGKTHMQSIL
;
A
#
# COMPACT_ATOMS: atom_id res chain seq x y z
N PRO A 1 -21.10 -9.60 7.79
CA PRO A 1 -20.93 -8.69 6.65
C PRO A 1 -19.75 -7.75 6.82
N ALA A 2 -19.61 -7.09 7.98
CA ALA A 2 -18.56 -6.10 8.24
C ALA A 2 -17.15 -6.70 8.18
N ASP A 3 -16.90 -7.87 8.75
CA ASP A 3 -15.60 -8.56 8.67
C ASP A 3 -15.24 -8.92 7.22
N ARG A 4 -16.24 -9.38 6.46
CA ARG A 4 -16.05 -9.68 5.04
C ARG A 4 -15.71 -8.41 4.26
N PHE A 5 -16.36 -7.28 4.54
CA PHE A 5 -16.07 -6.01 3.89
C PHE A 5 -14.61 -5.60 4.12
N ALA A 6 -14.14 -5.57 5.38
CA ALA A 6 -12.75 -5.24 5.70
C ALA A 6 -11.75 -6.18 5.02
N THR A 7 -12.02 -7.50 5.05
CA THR A 7 -11.16 -8.50 4.39
C THR A 7 -11.12 -8.31 2.88
N THR A 8 -12.26 -7.97 2.25
CA THR A 8 -12.34 -7.67 0.82
C THR A 8 -11.49 -6.45 0.47
N ILE A 9 -11.49 -5.40 1.29
CA ILE A 9 -10.67 -4.21 1.07
C ILE A 9 -9.17 -4.55 1.15
N LEU A 10 -8.74 -5.32 2.15
CA LEU A 10 -7.34 -5.74 2.28
C LEU A 10 -6.91 -6.59 1.09
N ARG A 11 -7.76 -7.51 0.64
CA ARG A 11 -7.51 -8.32 -0.56
C ARG A 11 -7.41 -7.43 -1.80
N ALA A 12 -8.33 -6.49 -1.96
CA ALA A 12 -8.31 -5.54 -3.07
C ALA A 12 -7.03 -4.70 -3.08
N TYR A 13 -6.57 -4.25 -1.92
CA TYR A 13 -5.31 -3.53 -1.78
C TYR A 13 -4.11 -4.38 -2.21
N ALA A 14 -4.06 -5.65 -1.79
CA ALA A 14 -2.99 -6.57 -2.20
C ALA A 14 -2.97 -6.78 -3.72
N PHE A 15 -4.12 -7.04 -4.35
CA PHE A 15 -4.21 -7.19 -5.80
C PHE A 15 -3.87 -5.89 -6.55
N GLN A 16 -4.28 -4.74 -6.03
CA GLN A 16 -3.91 -3.44 -6.60
C GLN A 16 -2.38 -3.26 -6.63
N ILE A 17 -1.68 -3.61 -5.55
CA ILE A 17 -0.21 -3.56 -5.51
C ILE A 17 0.40 -4.55 -6.50
N MET A 18 -0.14 -5.76 -6.62
CA MET A 18 0.36 -6.76 -7.57
C MET A 18 0.24 -6.23 -9.00
N VAL A 19 -0.92 -5.74 -9.41
CA VAL A 19 -1.14 -5.19 -10.76
C VAL A 19 -0.25 -3.97 -11.02
N ASP A 20 -0.07 -3.08 -10.04
CA ASP A 20 0.82 -1.91 -10.18
C ASP A 20 2.29 -2.30 -10.42
N ASN A 21 2.71 -3.49 -9.95
CA ASN A 21 4.08 -3.95 -10.12
C ASN A 21 4.29 -4.88 -11.32
N THR A 22 3.28 -5.67 -11.71
CA THR A 22 3.44 -6.75 -12.71
C THR A 22 2.55 -6.58 -13.94
N SER A 23 1.66 -5.61 -13.99
CA SER A 23 0.60 -5.39 -14.98
C SER A 23 -0.47 -6.48 -14.95
N ASP A 24 -0.11 -7.72 -15.26
CA ASP A 24 -0.99 -8.88 -15.22
C ASP A 24 -0.75 -9.69 -13.94
N SER A 25 -1.78 -10.41 -13.48
CA SER A 25 -1.70 -11.16 -12.24
C SER A 25 -2.74 -12.29 -12.22
N PRO A 26 -2.44 -13.45 -11.64
CA PRO A 26 -3.47 -14.45 -11.36
C PRO A 26 -4.53 -13.86 -10.43
N TYR A 27 -5.80 -13.86 -10.86
CA TYR A 27 -6.91 -13.30 -10.08
C TYR A 27 -8.15 -14.19 -10.11
N SER A 28 -8.75 -14.43 -11.28
CA SER A 28 -10.03 -15.15 -11.38
C SER A 28 -9.95 -16.62 -10.94
N GLU A 29 -8.78 -17.23 -11.06
CA GLU A 29 -8.50 -18.60 -10.65
C GLU A 29 -7.54 -18.68 -9.46
N ALA A 30 -7.17 -17.54 -8.86
CA ALA A 30 -6.23 -17.49 -7.75
C ALA A 30 -6.85 -17.97 -6.43
N LEU A 31 -6.00 -18.25 -5.44
CA LEU A 31 -6.37 -18.54 -4.05
C LEU A 31 -7.18 -19.83 -3.86
N GLN A 32 -7.09 -20.77 -4.78
CA GLN A 32 -7.76 -22.08 -4.72
C GLN A 32 -6.90 -23.17 -4.07
N GLY A 33 -5.71 -22.80 -3.56
CA GLY A 33 -4.79 -23.76 -2.95
C GLY A 33 -4.43 -24.91 -3.91
N ASN A 34 -4.42 -26.13 -3.41
CA ASN A 34 -4.07 -27.31 -4.20
C ASN A 34 -5.09 -27.68 -5.30
N ALA A 35 -6.27 -27.09 -5.29
CA ALA A 35 -7.27 -27.33 -6.33
C ALA A 35 -6.87 -26.69 -7.67
N ASN A 36 -6.12 -25.61 -7.65
CA ASN A 36 -5.52 -24.98 -8.83
C ASN A 36 -4.14 -24.40 -8.50
N ALA A 37 -3.10 -25.17 -8.68
CA ALA A 37 -1.71 -24.76 -8.43
C ALA A 37 -1.12 -23.88 -9.54
N THR A 38 -1.77 -23.83 -10.71
CA THR A 38 -1.30 -23.07 -11.89
C THR A 38 -2.42 -22.20 -12.45
N PRO A 39 -2.87 -21.17 -11.68
CA PRO A 39 -3.94 -20.29 -12.11
C PRO A 39 -3.51 -19.51 -13.36
N LYS A 40 -4.47 -19.21 -14.24
CA LYS A 40 -4.22 -18.35 -15.39
C LYS A 40 -3.91 -16.93 -14.95
N TRP A 41 -3.20 -16.21 -15.82
CA TRP A 41 -2.97 -14.79 -15.66
C TRP A 41 -4.14 -14.00 -16.29
N ASP A 42 -4.65 -13.06 -15.53
CA ASP A 42 -5.66 -12.11 -15.97
C ASP A 42 -5.00 -10.75 -16.23
N THR A 43 -5.52 -10.00 -17.19
CA THR A 43 -5.01 -8.64 -17.47
C THR A 43 -5.27 -7.71 -16.29
N GLY A 44 -4.40 -6.74 -16.07
CA GLY A 44 -4.56 -5.74 -15.00
C GLY A 44 -5.93 -5.04 -15.05
N GLU A 45 -6.46 -4.79 -16.25
CA GLU A 45 -7.83 -4.28 -16.43
C GLU A 45 -8.88 -5.22 -15.83
N THR A 46 -8.78 -6.52 -16.12
CA THR A 46 -9.69 -7.54 -15.59
C THR A 46 -9.61 -7.60 -14.06
N VAL A 47 -8.39 -7.60 -13.52
CA VAL A 47 -8.17 -7.61 -12.06
C VAL A 47 -8.80 -6.38 -11.42
N TYR A 48 -8.53 -5.18 -11.92
CA TYR A 48 -9.06 -3.94 -11.35
C TYR A 48 -10.58 -3.87 -11.40
N LYS A 49 -11.20 -4.25 -12.53
CA LYS A 49 -12.67 -4.32 -12.64
C LYS A 49 -13.25 -5.34 -11.65
N GLY A 50 -12.58 -6.48 -11.49
CA GLY A 50 -13.00 -7.52 -10.56
C GLY A 50 -12.97 -7.04 -9.11
N ILE A 51 -11.84 -6.51 -8.65
CA ILE A 51 -11.72 -6.05 -7.25
C ILE A 51 -12.61 -4.85 -6.95
N LEU A 52 -12.85 -3.95 -7.90
CA LEU A 52 -13.83 -2.86 -7.75
C LEU A 52 -15.25 -3.42 -7.55
N GLY A 53 -15.64 -4.39 -8.37
CA GLY A 53 -16.95 -5.06 -8.21
C GLY A 53 -17.08 -5.81 -6.89
N GLU A 54 -16.02 -6.44 -6.41
CA GLU A 54 -16.00 -7.10 -5.09
C GLU A 54 -16.16 -6.10 -3.94
N ILE A 55 -15.48 -4.94 -3.99
CA ILE A 55 -15.64 -3.88 -3.00
C ILE A 55 -17.09 -3.39 -3.00
N ASP A 56 -17.67 -3.13 -4.16
CA ASP A 56 -19.05 -2.65 -4.30
C ASP A 56 -20.06 -3.66 -3.74
N ALA A 57 -19.89 -4.94 -4.07
CA ALA A 57 -20.73 -6.02 -3.56
C ALA A 57 -20.60 -6.21 -2.05
N ALA A 58 -19.37 -6.12 -1.51
CA ALA A 58 -19.15 -6.28 -0.08
C ALA A 58 -19.71 -5.09 0.71
N GLU A 59 -19.61 -3.87 0.16
CA GLU A 59 -20.20 -2.67 0.78
C GLU A 59 -21.72 -2.72 0.77
N ALA A 60 -22.33 -3.12 -0.35
CA ALA A 60 -23.78 -3.28 -0.46
C ALA A 60 -24.36 -4.35 0.48
N ALA A 61 -23.54 -5.32 0.90
CA ALA A 61 -23.93 -6.36 1.84
C ALA A 61 -23.84 -5.95 3.32
N LEU A 62 -23.40 -4.73 3.62
CA LEU A 62 -23.39 -4.20 4.98
C LEU A 62 -24.83 -4.01 5.48
N ASP A 63 -25.13 -4.59 6.63
CA ASP A 63 -26.47 -4.60 7.24
C ASP A 63 -26.54 -3.80 8.55
N GLY A 64 -25.48 -3.04 8.85
CA GLY A 64 -25.38 -2.27 10.10
C GLY A 64 -24.84 -3.07 11.28
N SER A 65 -24.59 -4.38 11.13
CA SER A 65 -23.88 -5.15 12.15
C SER A 65 -22.43 -4.71 12.27
N GLY A 66 -21.87 -4.78 13.48
CA GLY A 66 -20.47 -4.51 13.75
C GLY A 66 -19.54 -5.63 13.25
N MET A 67 -18.25 -5.46 13.50
CA MET A 67 -17.24 -6.49 13.27
C MET A 67 -17.15 -7.43 14.47
N ASP A 68 -17.11 -8.74 14.21
CA ASP A 68 -16.97 -9.78 15.23
C ASP A 68 -15.51 -10.01 15.60
N VAL A 69 -14.60 -10.00 14.59
CA VAL A 69 -13.17 -10.21 14.80
C VAL A 69 -12.46 -8.95 15.28
N PRO A 70 -11.31 -9.07 15.99
CA PRO A 70 -10.47 -7.92 16.32
C PRO A 70 -9.96 -7.22 15.04
N ASP A 71 -10.05 -5.89 15.03
CA ASP A 71 -9.55 -5.06 13.94
C ASP A 71 -8.39 -4.19 14.44
N LEU A 72 -7.19 -4.49 13.95
CA LEU A 72 -5.94 -3.84 14.36
C LEU A 72 -5.64 -2.56 13.55
N ILE A 73 -6.47 -2.22 12.56
CA ILE A 73 -6.23 -1.08 11.66
C ILE A 73 -7.12 0.11 12.06
N PHE A 74 -8.42 -0.10 12.12
CA PHE A 74 -9.39 0.96 12.39
C PHE A 74 -10.26 0.72 13.65
N ASN A 75 -9.89 -0.26 14.48
CA ASN A 75 -10.60 -0.58 15.71
C ASN A 75 -12.12 -0.75 15.50
N LYS A 76 -12.49 -1.54 14.49
CA LYS A 76 -13.89 -1.84 14.09
C LYS A 76 -14.68 -0.64 13.55
N ASN A 77 -14.03 0.44 13.19
CA ASN A 77 -14.71 1.61 12.63
C ASN A 77 -15.03 1.40 11.14
N ILE A 78 -16.28 1.03 10.84
CA ILE A 78 -16.73 0.77 9.47
C ILE A 78 -16.66 2.00 8.57
N ALA A 79 -16.87 3.21 9.10
CA ALA A 79 -16.76 4.43 8.31
C ALA A 79 -15.31 4.65 7.81
N GLN A 80 -14.29 4.33 8.62
CA GLN A 80 -12.90 4.37 8.20
C GLN A 80 -12.59 3.31 7.13
N TRP A 81 -13.15 2.10 7.25
CA TRP A 81 -13.05 1.07 6.22
C TRP A 81 -13.67 1.50 4.89
N LYS A 82 -14.86 2.15 4.92
CA LYS A 82 -15.46 2.75 3.72
C LYS A 82 -14.58 3.83 3.12
N GLY A 83 -14.00 4.70 3.94
CA GLY A 83 -13.06 5.71 3.50
C GLY A 83 -11.80 5.11 2.84
N PHE A 84 -11.29 3.98 3.36
CA PHE A 84 -10.17 3.27 2.74
C PHE A 84 -10.58 2.62 1.41
N ALA A 85 -11.78 2.02 1.32
CA ALA A 85 -12.32 1.52 0.06
C ALA A 85 -12.41 2.64 -1.00
N ASN A 86 -12.88 3.83 -0.61
CA ASN A 86 -12.95 4.99 -1.50
C ASN A 86 -11.58 5.47 -1.96
N ALA A 87 -10.57 5.43 -1.10
CA ALA A 87 -9.18 5.73 -1.50
C ALA A 87 -8.63 4.72 -2.51
N LEU A 88 -8.93 3.43 -2.36
CA LEU A 88 -8.57 2.40 -3.35
C LEU A 88 -9.30 2.60 -4.68
N ARG A 89 -10.62 2.90 -4.64
CA ARG A 89 -11.40 3.24 -5.83
C ARG A 89 -10.78 4.41 -6.57
N LEU A 90 -10.46 5.49 -5.85
CA LEU A 90 -9.84 6.68 -6.43
C LEU A 90 -8.52 6.34 -7.15
N ARG A 91 -7.64 5.57 -6.51
CA ARG A 91 -6.36 5.15 -7.10
C ARG A 91 -6.57 4.36 -8.39
N MET A 92 -7.48 3.37 -8.39
CA MET A 92 -7.77 2.55 -9.57
C MET A 92 -8.46 3.36 -10.69
N TYR A 93 -9.38 4.27 -10.36
CA TYR A 93 -10.04 5.14 -11.35
C TYR A 93 -9.03 6.05 -12.04
N LEU A 94 -8.08 6.64 -11.30
CA LEU A 94 -7.01 7.44 -11.89
C LEU A 94 -6.14 6.62 -12.85
N ARG A 95 -5.83 5.37 -12.53
CA ARG A 95 -5.08 4.48 -13.43
C ARG A 95 -5.84 4.13 -14.70
N PHE A 96 -7.15 3.93 -14.62
CA PHE A 96 -7.99 3.75 -15.83
C PHE A 96 -7.98 5.01 -16.71
N ILE A 97 -8.02 6.19 -16.09
CA ILE A 97 -7.94 7.47 -16.84
C ILE A 97 -6.57 7.60 -17.52
N ASP A 98 -5.49 7.35 -16.80
CA ASP A 98 -4.12 7.43 -17.32
C ASP A 98 -3.87 6.42 -18.45
N ALA A 99 -4.43 5.23 -18.34
CA ALA A 99 -4.39 4.19 -19.38
C ALA A 99 -5.35 4.46 -20.55
N ASN A 100 -6.15 5.52 -20.49
CA ASN A 100 -7.19 5.85 -21.47
C ASN A 100 -8.23 4.72 -21.67
N ILE A 101 -8.56 3.99 -20.61
CA ILE A 101 -9.57 2.94 -20.58
C ILE A 101 -10.85 3.55 -20.01
N ASP A 102 -11.87 3.75 -20.85
CA ASP A 102 -13.15 4.37 -20.47
C ASP A 102 -12.98 5.66 -19.62
N ALA A 103 -11.98 6.48 -19.99
CA ALA A 103 -11.49 7.59 -19.22
C ALA A 103 -12.59 8.61 -18.86
N ALA A 104 -13.56 8.84 -19.74
CA ALA A 104 -14.67 9.74 -19.49
C ALA A 104 -15.56 9.26 -18.33
N SER A 105 -15.93 7.98 -18.33
CA SER A 105 -16.74 7.37 -17.26
C SER A 105 -16.01 7.40 -15.92
N TYR A 106 -14.73 7.03 -15.90
CA TYR A 106 -13.94 7.05 -14.66
C TYR A 106 -13.68 8.47 -14.15
N THR A 107 -13.58 9.47 -15.05
CA THR A 107 -13.51 10.88 -14.66
C THR A 107 -14.76 11.33 -13.89
N GLU A 108 -15.94 10.95 -14.33
CA GLU A 108 -17.18 11.27 -13.61
C GLU A 108 -17.26 10.53 -12.25
N LYS A 109 -16.81 9.28 -12.19
CA LYS A 109 -16.70 8.54 -10.91
C LYS A 109 -15.74 9.22 -9.93
N VAL A 110 -14.60 9.70 -10.40
CA VAL A 110 -13.64 10.46 -9.58
C VAL A 110 -14.28 11.75 -9.05
N LYS A 111 -14.95 12.52 -9.92
CA LYS A 111 -15.66 13.75 -9.49
C LYS A 111 -16.67 13.46 -8.40
N THR A 112 -17.51 12.45 -8.58
CA THR A 112 -18.52 12.06 -7.59
C THR A 112 -17.87 11.64 -6.27
N LEU A 113 -16.83 10.83 -6.34
CA LEU A 113 -16.13 10.33 -5.15
C LEU A 113 -15.48 11.46 -4.35
N VAL A 114 -14.84 12.41 -5.04
CA VAL A 114 -14.20 13.58 -4.41
C VAL A 114 -15.24 14.56 -3.85
N GLN A 115 -16.36 14.77 -4.54
CA GLN A 115 -17.45 15.61 -4.05
C GLN A 115 -18.09 15.07 -2.77
N ASN A 116 -18.28 13.76 -2.67
CA ASN A 116 -18.80 13.12 -1.46
C ASN A 116 -17.83 13.21 -0.28
N ASN A 117 -16.52 13.27 -0.57
CA ASN A 117 -15.46 13.43 0.42
C ASN A 117 -15.49 12.42 1.59
N GLU A 118 -15.96 11.20 1.32
CA GLU A 118 -16.04 10.12 2.30
C GLU A 118 -14.75 9.29 2.29
N PHE A 119 -13.64 9.91 2.70
CA PHE A 119 -12.35 9.25 2.85
C PHE A 119 -12.03 8.99 4.32
N PHE A 120 -11.08 8.08 4.57
CA PHE A 120 -10.57 7.86 5.92
C PHE A 120 -9.77 9.08 6.42
N THR A 121 -9.70 9.25 7.72
CA THR A 121 -8.91 10.29 8.39
C THR A 121 -7.75 9.67 9.15
N GLY A 122 -6.61 10.35 9.17
CA GLY A 122 -5.38 9.83 9.79
C GLY A 122 -4.67 8.81 8.91
N ASP A 123 -3.97 7.87 9.52
CA ASP A 123 -3.15 6.87 8.84
C ASP A 123 -3.83 5.50 8.81
N VAL A 124 -3.70 4.79 7.69
CA VAL A 124 -3.98 3.35 7.61
C VAL A 124 -2.72 2.62 8.02
N LYS A 125 -2.64 2.20 9.27
CA LYS A 125 -1.44 1.58 9.82
C LYS A 125 -1.73 0.37 10.68
N LEU A 126 -0.77 -0.56 10.69
CA LEU A 126 -0.72 -1.67 11.61
C LEU A 126 0.41 -1.38 12.61
N ASP A 127 0.06 -0.90 13.80
CA ASP A 127 1.01 -0.47 14.83
C ASP A 127 0.93 -1.30 16.12
N CYS A 128 0.52 -2.55 16.00
CA CYS A 128 0.42 -3.50 17.11
C CYS A 128 1.75 -4.12 17.55
N PHE A 129 2.86 -3.66 16.98
CA PHE A 129 4.19 -4.19 17.27
C PHE A 129 4.76 -3.61 18.56
N LEU A 130 5.57 -4.43 19.27
CA LEU A 130 6.28 -4.05 20.47
C LEU A 130 7.78 -4.27 20.28
N ASP A 131 8.64 -3.48 20.95
CA ASP A 131 10.09 -3.73 20.92
C ASP A 131 10.47 -4.85 21.90
N GLU A 132 9.90 -6.02 21.66
CA GLU A 132 10.18 -7.27 22.37
C GLU A 132 10.50 -8.37 21.36
N THR A 133 11.31 -9.33 21.74
CA THR A 133 11.61 -10.50 20.92
C THR A 133 10.29 -11.15 20.44
N ASP A 134 10.21 -11.48 19.18
CA ASP A 134 9.05 -12.09 18.49
C ASP A 134 7.79 -11.21 18.35
N LYS A 135 7.81 -9.97 18.88
CA LYS A 135 6.70 -9.03 18.72
C LYS A 135 7.06 -7.78 17.91
N ARG A 136 8.31 -7.70 17.45
CA ARG A 136 8.81 -6.58 16.66
C ARG A 136 8.19 -6.56 15.27
N ASN A 137 8.04 -5.36 14.73
CA ASN A 137 7.81 -5.20 13.31
C ASN A 137 8.89 -5.97 12.52
N PRO A 138 8.55 -6.85 11.56
CA PRO A 138 9.54 -7.65 10.83
C PRO A 138 10.61 -6.81 10.12
N TRP A 139 10.24 -5.67 9.55
CA TRP A 139 11.18 -4.74 8.94
C TRP A 139 12.17 -4.19 9.96
N TYR A 140 11.67 -3.68 11.09
CA TYR A 140 12.50 -3.18 12.17
C TYR A 140 13.41 -4.27 12.73
N ASN A 141 12.89 -5.46 12.98
CA ASN A 141 13.68 -6.58 13.51
C ASN A 141 14.82 -6.98 12.58
N THR A 142 14.56 -6.99 11.25
CA THR A 142 15.60 -7.34 10.27
C THR A 142 16.62 -6.22 10.10
N ASN A 143 16.19 -4.98 9.93
CA ASN A 143 17.06 -3.89 9.47
C ASN A 143 17.67 -3.06 10.60
N ALA A 144 16.98 -2.93 11.74
CA ALA A 144 17.48 -2.16 12.86
C ALA A 144 18.13 -3.01 13.96
N VAL A 145 17.74 -4.27 14.08
CA VAL A 145 18.23 -5.17 15.15
C VAL A 145 19.20 -6.23 14.61
N GLY A 146 18.81 -6.94 13.55
CA GLY A 146 19.55 -8.10 13.04
C GLY A 146 20.65 -7.75 12.03
N LEU A 147 20.34 -6.93 11.04
CA LEU A 147 21.19 -6.61 9.88
C LEU A 147 21.39 -5.09 9.76
N THR A 148 21.82 -4.47 10.83
CA THR A 148 22.07 -3.02 10.87
C THR A 148 23.08 -2.62 9.81
N GLY A 149 22.74 -1.58 9.03
CA GLY A 149 23.61 -1.07 7.97
C GLY A 149 23.54 -1.80 6.62
N ASN A 150 22.70 -2.84 6.49
CA ASN A 150 22.52 -3.50 5.19
C ASN A 150 21.64 -2.70 4.20
N HIS A 151 20.87 -1.75 4.70
CA HIS A 151 20.06 -0.86 3.90
C HIS A 151 20.59 0.56 3.99
N CYS A 152 20.90 1.15 2.87
CA CYS A 152 21.39 2.51 2.77
C CYS A 152 20.55 3.33 1.79
N ALA A 153 20.54 4.63 1.99
CA ALA A 153 19.82 5.55 1.13
C ALA A 153 20.45 5.58 -0.27
N ALA A 154 19.62 5.47 -1.29
CA ALA A 154 20.08 5.52 -2.69
C ALA A 154 20.48 6.95 -3.08
N TYR A 155 21.58 7.07 -3.85
CA TYR A 155 22.10 8.37 -4.34
C TYR A 155 21.03 9.22 -5.03
N PRO A 156 20.18 8.70 -5.95
CA PRO A 156 19.17 9.52 -6.61
C PRO A 156 18.19 10.18 -5.62
N LEU A 157 17.75 9.44 -4.59
CA LEU A 157 16.84 9.97 -3.57
C LEU A 157 17.52 11.06 -2.74
N VAL A 158 18.72 10.78 -2.21
CA VAL A 158 19.46 11.75 -1.38
C VAL A 158 19.81 13.00 -2.16
N SER A 159 20.26 12.84 -3.41
CA SER A 159 20.61 13.95 -4.30
C SER A 159 19.41 14.84 -4.59
N TYR A 160 18.25 14.24 -4.90
CA TYR A 160 17.01 14.97 -5.16
C TYR A 160 16.56 15.75 -3.91
N LEU A 161 16.43 15.09 -2.77
CA LEU A 161 15.98 15.74 -1.53
C LEU A 161 16.93 16.85 -1.07
N SER A 162 18.25 16.64 -1.22
CA SER A 162 19.25 17.64 -0.86
C SER A 162 19.22 18.84 -1.80
N SER A 163 19.13 18.62 -3.12
CA SER A 163 19.13 19.70 -4.12
C SER A 163 17.89 20.56 -4.08
N THR A 164 16.76 20.00 -3.68
CA THR A 164 15.47 20.73 -3.52
C THR A 164 15.28 21.33 -2.14
N GLY A 165 16.20 21.08 -1.20
CA GLY A 165 16.05 21.51 0.19
C GLY A 165 14.85 20.88 0.89
N ASP A 166 14.47 19.66 0.51
CA ASP A 166 13.27 18.99 1.03
C ASP A 166 13.49 18.56 2.49
N PRO A 167 12.68 19.08 3.44
CA PRO A 167 12.88 18.77 4.86
C PRO A 167 12.61 17.30 5.21
N ARG A 168 11.93 16.53 4.35
CA ARG A 168 11.66 15.10 4.56
C ARG A 168 12.92 14.26 4.63
N ILE A 169 14.06 14.74 4.11
CA ILE A 169 15.33 14.04 4.21
C ILE A 169 15.70 13.74 5.68
N ALA A 170 15.41 14.64 6.60
CA ALA A 170 15.74 14.47 8.01
C ALA A 170 14.85 13.45 8.74
N TYR A 171 13.70 13.08 8.17
CA TYR A 171 12.77 12.14 8.78
C TYR A 171 13.01 10.69 8.34
N GLY A 172 13.51 10.48 7.13
CA GLY A 172 13.66 9.15 6.57
C GLY A 172 15.10 8.69 6.38
N ILE A 173 16.08 9.57 6.55
CA ILE A 173 17.49 9.28 6.26
C ILE A 173 18.38 9.80 7.39
N SER A 174 19.24 8.94 7.94
CA SER A 174 20.24 9.34 8.91
C SER A 174 21.42 10.06 8.25
N LYS A 175 22.09 10.93 8.98
CA LYS A 175 23.38 11.48 8.55
C LYS A 175 24.50 10.46 8.77
N THR A 176 25.56 10.57 7.98
CA THR A 176 26.79 9.78 8.23
C THR A 176 27.45 10.19 9.54
N ASP A 177 28.05 9.23 10.23
CA ASP A 177 28.78 9.50 11.47
C ASP A 177 30.08 10.29 11.25
N ALA A 178 30.67 10.16 10.05
CA ALA A 178 31.99 10.72 9.76
C ALA A 178 31.98 12.24 9.58
N ASP A 179 31.00 12.79 8.88
CA ASP A 179 30.98 14.21 8.53
C ASP A 179 29.62 14.90 8.71
N GLY A 180 28.64 14.17 9.26
CA GLY A 180 27.31 14.68 9.57
C GLY A 180 26.49 15.08 8.34
N LYS A 181 26.78 14.53 7.17
CA LYS A 181 26.12 14.82 5.90
C LYS A 181 25.17 13.70 5.48
N TYR A 182 24.22 14.01 4.62
CA TYR A 182 23.42 13.01 3.93
C TYR A 182 24.18 12.53 2.69
N VAL A 183 24.51 11.23 2.66
CA VAL A 183 25.28 10.62 1.58
C VAL A 183 24.52 9.43 1.01
N GLY A 184 24.11 9.51 -0.24
CA GLY A 184 23.46 8.42 -0.95
C GLY A 184 24.48 7.47 -1.60
N GLN A 185 24.17 6.17 -1.58
CA GLN A 185 24.95 5.16 -2.26
C GLN A 185 24.60 5.07 -3.74
N LEU A 186 25.60 5.07 -4.60
CA LEU A 186 25.44 4.72 -6.01
C LEU A 186 25.16 3.21 -6.15
N PRO A 187 24.17 2.79 -6.95
CA PRO A 187 23.98 1.39 -7.25
C PRO A 187 25.26 0.74 -7.79
N GLY A 188 25.67 -0.38 -7.19
CA GLY A 188 26.93 -1.06 -7.52
C GLY A 188 28.21 -0.37 -7.01
N GLY A 189 28.10 0.75 -6.32
CA GLY A 189 29.23 1.44 -5.71
C GLY A 189 29.81 0.67 -4.52
N LYS A 190 31.14 0.78 -4.33
CA LYS A 190 31.87 0.15 -3.21
C LYS A 190 32.17 1.11 -2.05
N THR A 191 31.50 2.24 -2.00
CA THR A 191 31.72 3.25 -0.93
C THR A 191 31.07 2.82 0.37
N HIS A 192 31.81 2.88 1.47
CA HIS A 192 31.37 2.46 2.80
C HIS A 192 30.85 3.61 3.68
N MET A 193 30.79 4.85 3.18
CA MET A 193 30.28 6.00 3.93
C MET A 193 28.97 6.46 3.28
N GLN A 194 27.88 5.90 3.76
CA GLN A 194 26.53 6.20 3.26
C GLN A 194 25.54 6.40 4.44
N SER A 195 24.53 7.19 4.17
CA SER A 195 23.41 7.36 5.09
C SER A 195 22.52 6.11 5.10
N ILE A 196 22.02 5.75 6.27
CA ILE A 196 21.11 4.62 6.51
C ILE A 196 19.67 5.13 6.41
N LEU A 197 18.78 4.29 5.91
CA LEU A 197 17.33 4.51 5.87
C LEU A 197 16.71 4.32 7.25
#